data_e1e0599216cc3c9059d8ca5c2d8d47ab
#
_entry.id   e1e0599216cc3c9059d8ca5c2d8d47ab
#
_cell.length_a   1.000
_cell.length_b   1.000
_cell.length_c   1.000
_cell.angle_alpha   90.00
_cell.angle_beta   90.00
_cell.angle_gamma   90.00
#
_symmetry.space_group_name_H-M   'P 1'
#
loop_
_entity.id
_entity.type
_entity.pdbx_description
1 polymer ?
#
loop_
_entity_poly.entity_id
_entity_poly.type
_entity_poly.pdbx_seq_one_letter_code
_entity_poly.pdbx_strand_id
1 'polypeptide(L)'
;MKIYTKKGDHGNTSLLYGDSVSKDAIAPEAYGAVDELVASLGLIRAELKLPSDIKSIILRIQKELFIVGAELATDKSKRKKLSEGKTLVTEEMIINLEKDIDNLTEKNGLPNFFVVPGENIISAKLDWSRAISRRAERKCVTWYKTLDMSDSKVLVYLNRLSDLLWMMARDFEKDWTPSN
;
A
#
# COMPACT_ATOMS: atom_id res chain seq x y z
N MET A 1 10.48 6.34 -28.50
CA MET A 1 9.22 6.71 -27.84
C MET A 1 9.52 7.76 -26.76
N LYS A 2 8.74 8.85 -26.65
CA LYS A 2 8.94 9.87 -25.61
C LYS A 2 8.11 9.48 -24.37
N ILE A 3 8.66 9.62 -23.18
CA ILE A 3 7.97 9.32 -21.92
C ILE A 3 6.90 10.38 -21.58
N TYR A 4 7.07 11.62 -22.02
CA TYR A 4 6.13 12.72 -21.80
C TYR A 4 5.19 12.88 -23.00
N THR A 5 3.91 13.13 -22.72
CA THR A 5 2.86 13.33 -23.74
C THR A 5 2.37 14.78 -23.81
N LYS A 6 2.75 15.62 -22.83
CA LYS A 6 2.27 17.00 -22.61
C LYS A 6 0.76 17.15 -22.38
N LYS A 7 -0.01 16.06 -22.37
CA LYS A 7 -1.48 16.10 -22.17
C LYS A 7 -1.89 16.57 -20.78
N GLY A 8 -1.01 16.40 -19.79
CA GLY A 8 -1.24 16.77 -18.39
C GLY A 8 -0.76 18.17 -17.98
N ASP A 9 -0.23 18.99 -18.90
CA ASP A 9 0.40 20.27 -18.57
C ASP A 9 -0.61 21.33 -18.09
N HIS A 10 -1.91 21.10 -18.37
CA HIS A 10 -3.02 21.97 -17.96
C HIS A 10 -3.74 21.50 -16.69
N GLY A 11 -3.10 20.66 -15.85
CA GLY A 11 -3.66 20.23 -14.57
C GLY A 11 -4.65 19.07 -14.63
N ASN A 12 -4.88 18.46 -15.81
CA ASN A 12 -5.74 17.29 -15.97
C ASN A 12 -4.93 16.00 -16.13
N THR A 13 -5.55 14.87 -15.79
CA THR A 13 -5.04 13.52 -16.01
C THR A 13 -6.13 12.59 -16.49
N SER A 14 -5.75 11.46 -17.10
CA SER A 14 -6.71 10.45 -17.54
C SER A 14 -6.75 9.30 -16.55
N LEU A 15 -7.94 8.86 -16.19
CA LEU A 15 -8.18 7.61 -15.47
C LEU A 15 -7.92 6.40 -16.38
N LEU A 16 -7.90 5.19 -15.80
CA LEU A 16 -7.48 3.95 -16.45
C LEU A 16 -8.26 3.68 -17.77
N TYR A 17 -9.54 4.04 -17.84
CA TYR A 17 -10.38 3.82 -19.03
C TYR A 17 -10.73 5.13 -19.77
N GLY A 18 -9.89 6.15 -19.66
CA GLY A 18 -9.91 7.32 -20.54
C GLY A 18 -10.75 8.52 -20.07
N ASP A 19 -11.37 8.46 -18.88
CA ASP A 19 -12.02 9.63 -18.29
C ASP A 19 -10.98 10.67 -17.89
N SER A 20 -11.25 11.94 -18.18
CA SER A 20 -10.37 13.05 -17.79
C SER A 20 -10.86 13.66 -16.49
N VAL A 21 -9.94 13.83 -15.54
CA VAL A 21 -10.19 14.45 -14.24
C VAL A 21 -9.08 15.46 -13.92
N SER A 22 -9.35 16.39 -12.99
CA SER A 22 -8.30 17.26 -12.47
C SER A 22 -7.29 16.44 -11.66
N LYS A 23 -6.00 16.82 -11.69
CA LYS A 23 -4.93 16.13 -10.94
C LYS A 23 -5.11 16.21 -9.42
N ASP A 24 -5.85 17.19 -8.91
CA ASP A 24 -6.21 17.37 -7.51
C ASP A 24 -7.56 16.72 -7.13
N ALA A 25 -8.17 15.96 -8.04
CA ALA A 25 -9.39 15.22 -7.74
C ALA A 25 -9.11 14.04 -6.78
N ILE A 26 -10.17 13.55 -6.13
CA ILE A 26 -10.11 12.52 -5.08
C ILE A 26 -9.41 11.23 -5.55
N ALA A 27 -9.64 10.79 -6.79
CA ALA A 27 -9.01 9.57 -7.31
C ALA A 27 -7.49 9.72 -7.51
N PRO A 28 -6.97 10.78 -8.20
CA PRO A 28 -5.55 11.09 -8.26
C PRO A 28 -4.87 11.21 -6.89
N GLU A 29 -5.50 11.86 -5.92
CA GLU A 29 -5.00 11.96 -4.55
C GLU A 29 -4.86 10.59 -3.88
N ALA A 30 -5.83 9.69 -4.08
CA ALA A 30 -5.81 8.36 -3.50
C ALA A 30 -4.73 7.48 -4.14
N TYR A 31 -4.72 7.33 -5.48
CA TYR A 31 -3.73 6.48 -6.13
C TYR A 31 -2.31 7.09 -6.09
N GLY A 32 -2.17 8.41 -6.01
CA GLY A 32 -0.87 9.06 -5.80
C GLY A 32 -0.27 8.73 -4.43
N ALA A 33 -1.09 8.69 -3.37
CA ALA A 33 -0.64 8.25 -2.05
C ALA A 33 -0.24 6.76 -2.03
N VAL A 34 -0.92 5.92 -2.81
CA VAL A 34 -0.54 4.51 -2.99
C VAL A 34 0.78 4.38 -3.77
N ASP A 35 1.00 5.21 -4.80
CA ASP A 35 2.26 5.23 -5.54
C ASP A 35 3.45 5.65 -4.65
N GLU A 36 3.26 6.62 -3.76
CA GLU A 36 4.25 6.97 -2.74
C GLU A 36 4.61 5.77 -1.84
N LEU A 37 3.60 4.98 -1.44
CA LEU A 37 3.81 3.75 -0.67
C LEU A 37 4.63 2.73 -1.47
N VAL A 38 4.33 2.52 -2.76
CA VAL A 38 5.10 1.63 -3.65
C VAL A 38 6.57 2.05 -3.69
N ALA A 39 6.83 3.36 -3.83
CA ALA A 39 8.18 3.90 -3.86
C ALA A 39 8.92 3.69 -2.52
N SER A 40 8.24 3.91 -1.39
CA SER A 40 8.81 3.69 -0.05
C SER A 40 9.20 2.23 0.19
N LEU A 41 8.37 1.28 -0.26
CA LEU A 41 8.68 -0.16 -0.22
C LEU A 41 9.88 -0.50 -1.12
N GLY A 42 10.06 0.24 -2.22
CA GLY A 42 11.22 0.14 -3.09
C GLY A 42 12.54 0.43 -2.36
N LEU A 43 12.55 1.40 -1.44
CA LEU A 43 13.72 1.73 -0.61
C LEU A 43 14.11 0.56 0.32
N ILE A 44 13.12 -0.15 0.86
CA ILE A 44 13.37 -1.34 1.70
C ILE A 44 13.91 -2.47 0.84
N ARG A 45 13.25 -2.76 -0.30
CA ARG A 45 13.63 -3.85 -1.20
C ARG A 45 15.04 -3.69 -1.78
N ALA A 46 15.54 -2.44 -1.87
CA ALA A 46 16.89 -2.13 -2.35
C ALA A 46 17.99 -2.39 -1.30
N GLU A 47 17.63 -2.66 -0.03
CA GLU A 47 18.62 -2.95 1.01
C GLU A 47 19.38 -4.24 0.73
N LEU A 48 20.71 -4.16 0.79
CA LEU A 48 21.59 -5.30 0.48
C LEU A 48 21.44 -6.45 1.48
N LYS A 49 21.17 -6.14 2.75
CA LYS A 49 21.04 -7.12 3.83
C LYS A 49 19.61 -7.63 4.03
N LEU A 50 18.68 -7.28 3.15
CA LEU A 50 17.30 -7.74 3.26
C LEU A 50 17.24 -9.24 2.90
N PRO A 51 16.67 -10.11 3.75
CA PRO A 51 16.47 -11.53 3.46
C PRO A 51 15.63 -11.74 2.19
N SER A 52 15.90 -12.82 1.46
CA SER A 52 15.28 -13.10 0.15
C SER A 52 13.78 -13.35 0.23
N ASP A 53 13.31 -13.98 1.29
CA ASP A 53 11.89 -14.22 1.59
C ASP A 53 11.14 -12.90 1.82
N ILE A 54 11.67 -12.02 2.66
CA ILE A 54 11.14 -10.67 2.90
C ILE A 54 11.15 -9.84 1.62
N LYS A 55 12.24 -9.94 0.84
CA LYS A 55 12.33 -9.26 -0.47
C LYS A 55 11.22 -9.72 -1.43
N SER A 56 10.88 -11.01 -1.40
CA SER A 56 9.81 -11.59 -2.21
C SER A 56 8.42 -11.12 -1.75
N ILE A 57 8.18 -11.06 -0.43
CA ILE A 57 6.93 -10.51 0.14
C ILE A 57 6.76 -9.05 -0.28
N ILE A 58 7.79 -8.21 -0.11
CA ILE A 58 7.72 -6.79 -0.50
C ILE A 58 7.46 -6.64 -2.00
N LEU A 59 8.10 -7.44 -2.85
CA LEU A 59 7.86 -7.40 -4.29
C LEU A 59 6.42 -7.80 -4.65
N ARG A 60 5.84 -8.80 -3.98
CA ARG A 60 4.44 -9.17 -4.12
C ARG A 60 3.53 -7.99 -3.74
N ILE A 61 3.74 -7.39 -2.57
CA ILE A 61 2.97 -6.24 -2.10
C ILE A 61 3.06 -5.06 -3.09
N GLN A 62 4.25 -4.74 -3.62
CA GLN A 62 4.39 -3.69 -4.63
C GLN A 62 3.54 -3.98 -5.89
N LYS A 63 3.51 -5.24 -6.36
CA LYS A 63 2.66 -5.63 -7.50
C LYS A 63 1.17 -5.52 -7.17
N GLU A 64 0.76 -5.92 -5.98
CA GLU A 64 -0.61 -5.80 -5.50
C GLU A 64 -1.05 -4.33 -5.36
N LEU A 65 -0.15 -3.44 -4.95
CA LEU A 65 -0.42 -2.00 -4.89
C LEU A 65 -0.64 -1.36 -6.27
N PHE A 66 -0.06 -1.91 -7.35
CA PHE A 66 -0.44 -1.50 -8.72
C PHE A 66 -1.88 -1.90 -9.05
N ILE A 67 -2.36 -3.05 -8.53
CA ILE A 67 -3.77 -3.45 -8.66
C ILE A 67 -4.68 -2.49 -7.89
N VAL A 68 -4.30 -2.14 -6.66
CA VAL A 68 -4.99 -1.10 -5.86
C VAL A 68 -5.05 0.22 -6.63
N GLY A 69 -3.93 0.68 -7.17
CA GLY A 69 -3.87 1.91 -7.98
C GLY A 69 -4.77 1.87 -9.21
N ALA A 70 -4.84 0.74 -9.91
CA ALA A 70 -5.71 0.55 -11.06
C ALA A 70 -7.20 0.62 -10.68
N GLU A 71 -7.59 0.02 -9.56
CA GLU A 71 -8.96 0.09 -9.04
C GLU A 71 -9.33 1.54 -8.65
N LEU A 72 -8.45 2.25 -7.94
CA LEU A 72 -8.62 3.65 -7.55
C LEU A 72 -8.70 4.59 -8.78
N ALA A 73 -7.97 4.28 -9.84
CA ALA A 73 -7.96 5.04 -11.09
C ALA A 73 -9.14 4.69 -12.03
N THR A 74 -10.13 3.94 -11.55
CA THR A 74 -11.28 3.54 -12.36
C THR A 74 -12.55 4.26 -11.89
N ASP A 75 -13.21 4.97 -12.83
CA ASP A 75 -14.50 5.59 -12.56
C ASP A 75 -15.57 4.54 -12.20
N LYS A 76 -16.51 4.89 -11.30
CA LYS A 76 -17.57 4.01 -10.82
C LYS A 76 -18.36 3.37 -11.98
N SER A 77 -18.67 4.15 -13.01
CA SER A 77 -19.43 3.66 -14.19
C SER A 77 -18.68 2.59 -15.00
N LYS A 78 -17.35 2.51 -14.84
CA LYS A 78 -16.47 1.62 -15.60
C LYS A 78 -15.94 0.43 -14.78
N ARG A 79 -16.35 0.29 -13.51
CA ARG A 79 -15.89 -0.81 -12.62
C ARG A 79 -16.13 -2.21 -13.21
N LYS A 80 -17.16 -2.40 -14.02
CA LYS A 80 -17.42 -3.66 -14.75
C LYS A 80 -16.29 -4.11 -15.68
N LYS A 81 -15.35 -3.21 -16.00
CA LYS A 81 -14.15 -3.51 -16.82
C LYS A 81 -12.97 -4.02 -15.99
N LEU A 82 -13.07 -3.94 -14.65
CA LEU A 82 -12.05 -4.43 -13.77
C LEU A 82 -11.96 -5.95 -13.82
N SER A 83 -10.76 -6.48 -13.67
CA SER A 83 -10.46 -7.92 -13.67
C SER A 83 -9.81 -8.28 -12.34
N GLU A 84 -10.36 -9.30 -11.66
CA GLU A 84 -9.82 -9.81 -10.39
C GLU A 84 -8.32 -10.18 -10.49
N GLY A 85 -7.55 -9.75 -9.49
CA GLY A 85 -6.10 -10.01 -9.43
C GLY A 85 -5.26 -9.30 -10.49
N LYS A 86 -5.86 -8.44 -11.35
CA LYS A 86 -5.16 -7.61 -12.34
C LYS A 86 -5.42 -6.13 -12.16
N THR A 87 -6.67 -5.74 -11.95
CA THR A 87 -7.11 -4.35 -11.76
C THR A 87 -8.18 -4.21 -10.68
N LEU A 88 -8.54 -5.30 -10.00
CA LEU A 88 -9.50 -5.36 -8.90
C LEU A 88 -8.88 -6.14 -7.73
N VAL A 89 -8.90 -5.55 -6.54
CA VAL A 89 -8.42 -6.17 -5.30
C VAL A 89 -9.27 -7.38 -4.92
N THR A 90 -8.62 -8.50 -4.63
CA THR A 90 -9.27 -9.78 -4.32
C THR A 90 -9.19 -10.12 -2.83
N GLU A 91 -10.05 -11.04 -2.39
CA GLU A 91 -10.00 -11.63 -1.05
C GLU A 91 -8.68 -12.37 -0.82
N GLU A 92 -8.19 -13.08 -1.83
CA GLU A 92 -6.92 -13.82 -1.76
C GLU A 92 -5.74 -12.92 -1.40
N MET A 93 -5.68 -11.68 -1.95
CA MET A 93 -4.65 -10.71 -1.60
C MET A 93 -4.69 -10.36 -0.11
N ILE A 94 -5.88 -10.23 0.49
CA ILE A 94 -6.07 -9.96 1.92
C ILE A 94 -5.64 -11.15 2.75
N ILE A 95 -6.10 -12.36 2.41
CA ILE A 95 -5.75 -13.62 3.09
C ILE A 95 -4.23 -13.83 3.09
N ASN A 96 -3.54 -13.50 2.01
CA ASN A 96 -2.08 -13.60 1.94
C ASN A 96 -1.38 -12.63 2.91
N LEU A 97 -1.90 -11.40 3.10
CA LEU A 97 -1.37 -10.48 4.11
C LEU A 97 -1.61 -11.00 5.52
N GLU A 98 -2.82 -11.49 5.80
CA GLU A 98 -3.19 -12.05 7.11
C GLU A 98 -2.33 -13.26 7.47
N LYS A 99 -2.07 -14.16 6.52
CA LYS A 99 -1.18 -15.30 6.70
C LYS A 99 0.27 -14.87 7.02
N ASP A 100 0.78 -13.84 6.35
CA ASP A 100 2.11 -13.32 6.66
C ASP A 100 2.16 -12.68 8.06
N ILE A 101 1.10 -11.97 8.48
CA ILE A 101 0.97 -11.41 9.83
C ILE A 101 0.96 -12.52 10.86
N ASP A 102 0.15 -13.57 10.66
CA ASP A 102 0.04 -14.70 11.58
C ASP A 102 1.38 -15.41 11.75
N ASN A 103 2.10 -15.69 10.65
CA ASN A 103 3.42 -16.31 10.68
C ASN A 103 4.43 -15.47 11.48
N LEU A 104 4.44 -14.14 11.29
CA LEU A 104 5.34 -13.24 12.02
C LEU A 104 4.94 -13.13 13.50
N THR A 105 3.64 -13.16 13.80
CA THR A 105 3.13 -13.14 15.17
C THR A 105 3.48 -14.42 15.92
N GLU A 106 3.37 -15.58 15.28
CA GLU A 106 3.77 -16.86 15.86
C GLU A 106 5.27 -16.90 16.16
N LYS A 107 6.08 -16.33 15.25
CA LYS A 107 7.54 -16.29 15.38
C LYS A 107 8.02 -15.36 16.50
N ASN A 108 7.45 -14.16 16.60
CA ASN A 108 8.00 -13.07 17.41
C ASN A 108 7.16 -12.73 18.67
N GLY A 109 5.89 -13.18 18.71
CA GLY A 109 4.93 -12.69 19.69
C GLY A 109 4.47 -11.26 19.42
N LEU A 110 3.78 -10.65 20.39
CA LEU A 110 3.31 -9.27 20.36
C LEU A 110 3.78 -8.54 21.62
N PRO A 111 4.32 -7.30 21.52
CA PRO A 111 4.60 -6.49 22.70
C PRO A 111 3.28 -6.06 23.36
N ASN A 112 3.30 -5.93 24.69
CA ASN A 112 2.19 -5.39 25.47
C ASN A 112 2.34 -3.87 25.75
N PHE A 113 3.20 -3.21 25.00
CA PHE A 113 3.51 -1.78 25.10
C PHE A 113 3.69 -1.18 23.69
N PHE A 114 3.65 0.15 23.61
CA PHE A 114 3.98 0.85 22.36
C PHE A 114 5.50 0.84 22.14
N VAL A 115 5.91 0.39 20.96
CA VAL A 115 7.31 0.30 20.56
C VAL A 115 7.78 1.60 19.91
N VAL A 116 8.92 2.12 20.34
CA VAL A 116 9.59 3.26 19.70
C VAL A 116 10.30 2.76 18.44
N PRO A 117 9.97 3.29 17.24
CA PRO A 117 10.59 2.84 15.98
C PRO A 117 12.06 3.21 15.89
N GLY A 118 12.87 2.41 15.19
CA GLY A 118 14.17 2.86 14.69
C GLY A 118 15.40 2.18 15.30
N GLU A 119 15.29 0.96 15.81
CA GLU A 119 16.45 0.20 16.26
C GLU A 119 17.48 -0.01 15.15
N ASN A 120 17.01 -0.21 13.90
CA ASN A 120 17.89 -0.34 12.75
C ASN A 120 17.24 0.26 11.48
N ILE A 121 18.04 0.39 10.42
CA ILE A 121 17.62 1.05 9.18
C ILE A 121 16.45 0.35 8.47
N ILE A 122 16.38 -0.99 8.54
CA ILE A 122 15.31 -1.76 7.89
C ILE A 122 14.01 -1.59 8.66
N SER A 123 14.02 -1.76 9.98
CA SER A 123 12.83 -1.56 10.83
C SER A 123 12.32 -0.11 10.74
N ALA A 124 13.22 0.88 10.76
CA ALA A 124 12.86 2.29 10.61
C ALA A 124 12.17 2.58 9.26
N LYS A 125 12.67 2.02 8.16
CA LYS A 125 12.05 2.17 6.83
C LYS A 125 10.68 1.46 6.76
N LEU A 126 10.53 0.30 7.40
CA LEU A 126 9.25 -0.41 7.48
C LEU A 126 8.21 0.40 8.26
N ASP A 127 8.56 0.97 9.42
CA ASP A 127 7.68 1.85 10.19
C ASP A 127 7.32 3.14 9.44
N TRP A 128 8.28 3.70 8.70
CA TRP A 128 7.99 4.84 7.83
C TRP A 128 7.00 4.47 6.72
N SER A 129 7.21 3.34 6.04
CA SER A 129 6.27 2.84 5.02
C SER A 129 4.90 2.51 5.60
N ARG A 130 4.84 2.00 6.85
CA ARG A 130 3.58 1.84 7.59
C ARG A 130 2.86 3.17 7.78
N ALA A 131 3.55 4.23 8.17
CA ALA A 131 2.95 5.55 8.33
C ALA A 131 2.42 6.11 7.00
N ILE A 132 3.14 5.88 5.88
CA ILE A 132 2.69 6.20 4.53
C ILE A 132 1.45 5.38 4.15
N SER A 133 1.44 4.06 4.43
CA SER A 133 0.30 3.18 4.18
C SER A 133 -0.97 3.70 4.86
N ARG A 134 -0.89 4.09 6.13
CA ARG A 134 -2.01 4.67 6.87
C ARG A 134 -2.45 6.04 6.32
N ARG A 135 -1.54 6.82 5.75
CA ARG A 135 -1.89 8.07 5.05
C ARG A 135 -2.63 7.76 3.74
N ALA A 136 -2.15 6.78 2.97
CA ALA A 136 -2.81 6.31 1.75
C ALA A 136 -4.21 5.75 2.06
N GLU A 137 -4.35 4.93 3.10
CA GLU A 137 -5.64 4.42 3.57
C GLU A 137 -6.64 5.56 3.84
N ARG A 138 -6.24 6.62 4.58
CA ARG A 138 -7.12 7.76 4.84
C ARG A 138 -7.57 8.49 3.57
N LYS A 139 -6.71 8.61 2.55
CA LYS A 139 -7.09 9.16 1.23
C LYS A 139 -8.06 8.24 0.51
N CYS A 140 -7.84 6.93 0.59
CA CYS A 140 -8.76 5.93 0.03
C CYS A 140 -10.12 5.90 0.77
N VAL A 141 -10.18 6.20 2.07
CA VAL A 141 -11.46 6.37 2.78
C VAL A 141 -12.28 7.52 2.19
N THR A 142 -11.63 8.64 1.84
CA THR A 142 -12.32 9.75 1.16
C THR A 142 -12.84 9.32 -0.20
N TRP A 143 -12.01 8.67 -1.02
CA TRP A 143 -12.40 8.10 -2.31
C TRP A 143 -13.58 7.13 -2.18
N TYR A 144 -13.48 6.16 -1.25
CA TYR A 144 -14.50 5.14 -0.98
C TYR A 144 -15.86 5.76 -0.65
N LYS A 145 -15.89 6.71 0.30
CA LYS A 145 -17.13 7.34 0.76
C LYS A 145 -17.72 8.28 -0.28
N THR A 146 -16.90 9.12 -0.92
CA THR A 146 -17.38 10.16 -1.84
C THR A 146 -17.88 9.57 -3.15
N LEU A 147 -17.26 8.51 -3.64
CA LEU A 147 -17.62 7.86 -4.90
C LEU A 147 -18.52 6.63 -4.69
N ASP A 148 -18.91 6.32 -3.44
CA ASP A 148 -19.75 5.18 -3.07
C ASP A 148 -19.21 3.86 -3.65
N MET A 149 -17.99 3.51 -3.23
CA MET A 149 -17.27 2.31 -3.67
C MET A 149 -17.42 1.15 -2.66
N SER A 150 -18.65 0.91 -2.19
CA SER A 150 -18.97 -0.03 -1.10
C SER A 150 -18.62 -1.50 -1.39
N ASP A 151 -18.44 -1.85 -2.65
CA ASP A 151 -17.99 -3.17 -3.13
C ASP A 151 -16.47 -3.33 -3.17
N SER A 152 -15.70 -2.26 -2.92
CA SER A 152 -14.24 -2.28 -2.99
C SER A 152 -13.61 -2.86 -1.73
N LYS A 153 -12.61 -3.71 -1.92
CA LYS A 153 -11.78 -4.29 -0.85
C LYS A 153 -10.51 -3.50 -0.54
N VAL A 154 -10.27 -2.37 -1.21
CA VAL A 154 -9.07 -1.54 -1.09
C VAL A 154 -8.80 -1.13 0.37
N LEU A 155 -9.83 -0.72 1.12
CA LEU A 155 -9.66 -0.28 2.51
C LEU A 155 -9.22 -1.43 3.42
N VAL A 156 -9.83 -2.61 3.26
CA VAL A 156 -9.46 -3.79 4.05
C VAL A 156 -8.02 -4.20 3.74
N TYR A 157 -7.64 -4.22 2.47
CA TYR A 157 -6.27 -4.52 2.04
C TYR A 157 -5.25 -3.56 2.66
N LEU A 158 -5.46 -2.23 2.56
CA LEU A 158 -4.53 -1.24 3.10
C LEU A 158 -4.44 -1.28 4.63
N ASN A 159 -5.53 -1.57 5.31
CA ASN A 159 -5.55 -1.75 6.76
C ASN A 159 -4.66 -2.95 7.16
N ARG A 160 -4.87 -4.14 6.56
CA ARG A 160 -4.03 -5.33 6.79
C ARG A 160 -2.56 -5.09 6.41
N LEU A 161 -2.32 -4.37 5.31
CA LEU A 161 -0.94 -4.04 4.92
C LEU A 161 -0.23 -3.20 5.99
N SER A 162 -0.92 -2.25 6.63
CA SER A 162 -0.31 -1.48 7.70
C SER A 162 0.09 -2.34 8.90
N ASP A 163 -0.71 -3.37 9.23
CA ASP A 163 -0.42 -4.32 10.30
C ASP A 163 0.77 -5.21 9.95
N LEU A 164 0.82 -5.71 8.70
CA LEU A 164 1.96 -6.50 8.21
C LEU A 164 3.26 -5.69 8.25
N LEU A 165 3.26 -4.45 7.80
CA LEU A 165 4.47 -3.60 7.83
C LEU A 165 4.96 -3.36 9.26
N TRP A 166 4.04 -3.24 10.22
CA TRP A 166 4.39 -3.14 11.63
C TRP A 166 5.04 -4.43 12.15
N MET A 167 4.47 -5.59 11.86
CA MET A 167 5.03 -6.89 12.25
C MET A 167 6.39 -7.15 11.60
N MET A 168 6.53 -6.82 10.32
CA MET A 168 7.82 -6.92 9.64
C MET A 168 8.88 -6.03 10.28
N ALA A 169 8.53 -4.83 10.73
CA ALA A 169 9.48 -3.96 11.43
C ALA A 169 9.95 -4.60 12.73
N ARG A 170 9.04 -5.18 13.50
CA ARG A 170 9.36 -5.90 14.76
C ARG A 170 10.23 -7.14 14.52
N ASP A 171 10.07 -7.82 13.41
CA ASP A 171 10.89 -9.00 13.05
C ASP A 171 12.37 -8.66 12.83
N PHE A 172 12.69 -7.42 12.49
CA PHE A 172 14.05 -6.93 12.32
C PHE A 172 14.68 -6.35 13.59
N GLU A 173 13.92 -6.24 14.68
CA GLU A 173 14.39 -5.69 15.96
C GLU A 173 14.71 -6.82 16.95
N LYS A 174 15.79 -6.65 17.72
CA LYS A 174 16.19 -7.62 18.75
C LYS A 174 15.48 -7.34 20.07
N ASP A 175 15.47 -6.07 20.47
CA ASP A 175 14.90 -5.59 21.73
C ASP A 175 13.95 -4.44 21.44
N TRP A 176 12.66 -4.64 21.71
CA TRP A 176 11.67 -3.59 21.49
C TRP A 176 11.77 -2.52 22.57
N THR A 177 12.07 -1.29 22.19
CA THR A 177 12.15 -0.16 23.11
C THR A 177 10.76 0.35 23.47
N PRO A 178 10.34 0.29 24.76
CA PRO A 178 9.06 0.83 25.19
C PRO A 178 9.01 2.37 25.03
N SER A 179 7.80 2.91 24.80
CA SER A 179 7.58 4.36 24.71
C SER A 179 7.52 5.06 26.07
N ASN A 180 7.44 4.31 27.17
CA ASN A 180 7.33 4.78 28.57
C ASN A 180 8.03 3.80 29.51
#